data_76868dcf546cbd5c2aa4bed115121e3d
#
_entry.id   76868dcf546cbd5c2aa4bed115121e3d
#
_cell.length_a   1.000
_cell.length_b   1.000
_cell.length_c   1.000
_cell.angle_alpha   90.00
_cell.angle_beta   90.00
_cell.angle_gamma   90.00
#
_symmetry.space_group_name_H-M   'P 1'
#
loop_
_entity.id
_entity.type
_entity.pdbx_description
1 polymer ?
#
loop_
_entity_poly.entity_id
_entity_poly.type
_entity_poly.pdbx_seq_one_letter_code
_entity_poly.pdbx_strand_id
1 'polypeptide(L)'
;MYRSTELDALPWLIHGFGTRQSDIPGRFANLATVKQIHSAICVAAEGRCGVLGEGDALLEDQPGSAIAIKTADCIPILLVDQRHRAVAAVHAGWRGTVARIAARAVEAMRQRFGAEPRDLHAAIGPGIGKCCYEVGAEVAAEFGERGRTHISLPDANRSQLLEAGVTPGRIYASNLCTMCLAEEFHSFRRDGEAAGRLYSFAGIRALQ
;
A
#
# COMPACT_ATOMS: atom_id res chain seq x y z
N MET A 1 -12.00 -7.27 -7.26
CA MET A 1 -10.87 -7.28 -6.31
C MET A 1 -9.69 -7.97 -6.96
N TYR A 2 -8.52 -7.33 -6.97
CA TYR A 2 -7.26 -7.89 -7.46
C TYR A 2 -6.45 -8.52 -6.34
N ARG A 3 -5.62 -9.52 -6.68
CA ARG A 3 -4.72 -10.21 -5.76
C ARG A 3 -3.36 -10.38 -6.41
N SER A 4 -2.29 -10.43 -5.62
CA SER A 4 -0.98 -10.83 -6.13
C SER A 4 -0.92 -12.37 -6.15
N THR A 5 -0.68 -12.93 -7.31
CA THR A 5 -0.57 -14.39 -7.50
C THR A 5 0.53 -14.99 -6.62
N GLU A 6 1.61 -14.26 -6.45
CA GLU A 6 2.76 -14.69 -5.64
C GLU A 6 2.42 -14.74 -4.14
N LEU A 7 1.61 -13.78 -3.67
CA LEU A 7 1.15 -13.77 -2.28
C LEU A 7 0.05 -14.81 -2.01
N ASP A 8 -0.68 -15.25 -3.03
CA ASP A 8 -1.67 -16.31 -2.92
C ASP A 8 -1.05 -17.67 -2.53
N ALA A 9 0.24 -17.86 -2.75
CA ALA A 9 0.97 -19.02 -2.32
C ALA A 9 1.15 -19.13 -0.79
N LEU A 10 0.81 -18.08 -0.03
CA LEU A 10 0.91 -18.06 1.43
C LEU A 10 -0.45 -18.38 2.07
N PRO A 11 -0.69 -19.63 2.54
CA PRO A 11 -2.04 -20.06 2.96
C PRO A 11 -2.55 -19.33 4.22
N TRP A 12 -1.67 -18.82 5.06
CA TRP A 12 -1.99 -18.05 6.27
C TRP A 12 -2.39 -16.59 5.99
N LEU A 13 -2.02 -16.08 4.81
CA LEU A 13 -2.26 -14.69 4.41
C LEU A 13 -3.64 -14.52 3.80
N ILE A 14 -4.30 -13.43 4.14
CA ILE A 14 -5.42 -12.87 3.39
C ILE A 14 -5.01 -11.49 2.89
N HIS A 15 -5.20 -11.21 1.60
CA HIS A 15 -4.81 -9.93 1.03
C HIS A 15 -5.66 -9.58 -0.19
N GLY A 16 -5.62 -8.33 -0.59
CA GLY A 16 -6.23 -7.89 -1.82
C GLY A 16 -6.23 -6.38 -2.00
N PHE A 17 -6.43 -6.01 -3.25
CA PHE A 17 -6.62 -4.63 -3.69
C PHE A 17 -8.06 -4.49 -4.19
N GLY A 18 -8.85 -3.66 -3.54
CA GLY A 18 -10.26 -3.48 -3.84
C GLY A 18 -10.50 -2.80 -5.18
N THR A 19 -11.66 -3.08 -5.76
CA THR A 19 -12.23 -2.37 -6.91
C THR A 19 -13.44 -1.56 -6.46
N ARG A 20 -14.09 -0.82 -7.37
CA ARG A 20 -15.33 -0.07 -7.10
C ARG A 20 -16.44 -0.93 -6.49
N GLN A 21 -16.45 -2.23 -6.81
CA GLN A 21 -17.48 -3.19 -6.37
C GLN A 21 -17.09 -3.96 -5.11
N SER A 22 -15.91 -3.69 -4.53
CA SER A 22 -15.42 -4.44 -3.39
C SER A 22 -15.88 -3.79 -2.07
N ASP A 23 -16.67 -4.54 -1.28
CA ASP A 23 -16.95 -4.17 0.12
C ASP A 23 -15.94 -4.86 1.03
N ILE A 24 -14.81 -4.19 1.29
CA ILE A 24 -13.76 -4.72 2.17
C ILE A 24 -14.12 -4.51 3.65
N PRO A 25 -14.64 -3.33 4.10
CA PRO A 25 -15.05 -3.17 5.49
C PRO A 25 -16.06 -4.20 5.97
N GLY A 26 -17.04 -4.56 5.12
CA GLY A 26 -18.06 -5.55 5.45
C GLY A 26 -17.54 -6.99 5.56
N ARG A 27 -16.33 -7.28 5.05
CA ARG A 27 -15.73 -8.63 5.07
C ARG A 27 -15.02 -8.99 6.37
N PHE A 28 -14.63 -8.01 7.17
CA PHE A 28 -13.78 -8.21 8.34
C PHE A 28 -14.41 -7.60 9.58
N ALA A 29 -14.71 -8.43 10.58
CA ALA A 29 -15.17 -7.96 11.89
C ALA A 29 -14.07 -7.18 12.63
N ASN A 30 -12.79 -7.56 12.42
CA ASN A 30 -11.62 -6.98 13.08
C ASN A 30 -10.70 -6.31 12.04
N LEU A 31 -11.18 -5.23 11.41
CA LEU A 31 -10.39 -4.45 10.46
C LEU A 31 -9.82 -3.22 11.14
N ALA A 32 -8.50 -3.07 11.12
CA ALA A 32 -7.84 -1.83 11.53
C ALA A 32 -7.58 -0.91 10.33
N THR A 33 -7.78 0.38 10.54
CA THR A 33 -7.48 1.44 9.59
C THR A 33 -6.79 2.60 10.30
N VAL A 34 -6.31 3.59 9.55
CA VAL A 34 -5.79 4.86 10.08
C VAL A 34 -6.47 6.05 9.42
N LYS A 35 -6.43 7.19 10.07
CA LYS A 35 -6.69 8.48 9.44
C LYS A 35 -5.45 8.86 8.63
N GLN A 36 -5.51 8.62 7.32
CA GLN A 36 -4.42 8.91 6.40
C GLN A 36 -4.25 10.42 6.22
N ILE A 37 -3.02 10.91 6.40
CA ILE A 37 -2.66 12.32 6.36
C ILE A 37 -1.54 12.63 5.36
N HIS A 38 -1.24 11.67 4.47
CA HIS A 38 -0.17 11.72 3.46
C HIS A 38 1.22 11.91 4.09
N SER A 39 1.45 11.27 5.22
CA SER A 39 2.69 11.26 5.99
C SER A 39 3.58 10.06 5.64
N ALA A 40 4.60 9.82 6.47
CA ALA A 40 5.38 8.58 6.49
C ALA A 40 5.32 7.90 7.87
N ILE A 41 4.19 8.07 8.58
CA ILE A 41 3.96 7.49 9.90
C ILE A 41 3.44 6.06 9.74
N CYS A 42 4.11 5.13 10.43
CA CYS A 42 3.72 3.72 10.51
C CYS A 42 3.11 3.45 11.89
N VAL A 43 1.94 2.82 11.94
CA VAL A 43 1.18 2.51 13.15
C VAL A 43 1.10 1.00 13.30
N ALA A 44 1.44 0.46 14.47
CA ALA A 44 1.23 -0.95 14.79
C ALA A 44 -0.21 -1.19 15.24
N ALA A 45 -0.89 -2.18 14.64
CA ALA A 45 -2.27 -2.48 14.97
C ALA A 45 -2.40 -3.35 16.23
N GLU A 46 -1.53 -4.32 16.44
CA GLU A 46 -1.47 -5.14 17.68
C GLU A 46 -2.80 -5.83 17.98
N GLY A 47 -3.45 -6.37 16.95
CA GLY A 47 -4.76 -7.02 17.08
C GLY A 47 -5.93 -6.07 17.31
N ARG A 48 -5.69 -4.75 17.42
CA ARG A 48 -6.75 -3.74 17.57
C ARG A 48 -7.49 -3.53 16.25
N CYS A 49 -8.72 -3.08 16.30
CA CYS A 49 -9.57 -2.76 15.16
C CYS A 49 -10.09 -1.32 15.19
N GLY A 50 -10.73 -0.89 14.10
CA GLY A 50 -11.22 0.47 13.94
C GLY A 50 -10.13 1.44 13.50
N VAL A 51 -10.30 2.73 13.78
CA VAL A 51 -9.34 3.78 13.40
C VAL A 51 -8.31 3.97 14.51
N LEU A 52 -7.05 3.61 14.27
CA LEU A 52 -5.99 3.55 15.28
C LEU A 52 -5.15 4.84 15.42
N GLY A 53 -5.65 5.96 14.89
CA GLY A 53 -4.95 7.25 14.93
C GLY A 53 -4.53 7.74 13.55
N GLU A 54 -3.61 8.70 13.51
CA GLU A 54 -3.09 9.28 12.27
C GLU A 54 -1.86 8.52 11.77
N GLY A 55 -1.80 8.28 10.46
CA GLY A 55 -0.68 7.61 9.80
C GLY A 55 -1.03 7.17 8.39
N ASP A 56 -0.04 6.65 7.67
CA ASP A 56 -0.20 6.21 6.29
C ASP A 56 0.30 4.78 6.04
N ALA A 57 0.76 4.11 7.08
CA ALA A 57 1.03 2.67 7.06
C ALA A 57 0.54 2.00 8.34
N LEU A 58 0.06 0.78 8.19
CA LEU A 58 -0.32 -0.11 9.30
C LEU A 58 0.54 -1.36 9.27
N LEU A 59 0.90 -1.87 10.47
CA LEU A 59 1.64 -3.11 10.66
C LEU A 59 0.84 -4.05 11.56
N GLU A 60 0.88 -5.37 11.28
CA GLU A 60 0.15 -6.37 12.05
C GLU A 60 0.85 -7.73 12.04
N ASP A 61 0.80 -8.46 13.17
CA ASP A 61 1.32 -9.82 13.32
C ASP A 61 0.34 -10.76 14.06
N GLN A 62 -0.84 -10.27 14.46
CA GLN A 62 -1.77 -11.05 15.26
C GLN A 62 -2.70 -11.90 14.37
N PRO A 63 -2.81 -13.22 14.62
CA PRO A 63 -3.77 -14.08 13.92
C PRO A 63 -5.22 -13.62 14.12
N GLY A 64 -6.01 -13.70 13.07
CA GLY A 64 -7.42 -13.28 13.07
C GLY A 64 -7.62 -11.79 12.82
N SER A 65 -6.55 -11.01 12.65
CA SER A 65 -6.59 -9.56 12.42
C SER A 65 -6.37 -9.21 10.95
N ALA A 66 -6.92 -8.07 10.53
CA ALA A 66 -6.69 -7.49 9.21
C ALA A 66 -6.47 -5.98 9.32
N ILE A 67 -5.63 -5.46 8.46
CA ILE A 67 -5.31 -4.03 8.31
C ILE A 67 -5.65 -3.56 6.90
N ALA A 68 -6.10 -2.31 6.76
CA ALA A 68 -6.38 -1.74 5.45
C ALA A 68 -6.03 -0.26 5.37
N ILE A 69 -5.67 0.15 4.17
CA ILE A 69 -5.55 1.56 3.76
C ILE A 69 -6.53 1.87 2.62
N LYS A 70 -6.83 3.15 2.45
CA LYS A 70 -7.76 3.65 1.43
C LYS A 70 -7.01 4.44 0.38
N THR A 71 -7.34 4.21 -0.88
CA THR A 71 -6.74 4.94 -2.01
C THR A 71 -7.81 5.39 -3.01
N ALA A 72 -7.48 6.42 -3.76
CA ALA A 72 -8.01 6.79 -5.06
C ALA A 72 -6.85 7.51 -5.74
N ASP A 73 -6.11 6.79 -6.59
CA ASP A 73 -4.86 7.14 -7.28
C ASP A 73 -3.54 6.94 -6.51
N CYS A 74 -3.48 7.23 -5.20
CA CYS A 74 -2.27 6.92 -4.42
C CYS A 74 -1.95 5.43 -4.48
N ILE A 75 -0.67 5.09 -4.37
CA ILE A 75 -0.19 3.71 -4.54
C ILE A 75 -0.39 2.92 -3.25
N PRO A 76 -1.17 1.84 -3.25
CA PRO A 76 -1.19 0.90 -2.14
C PRO A 76 -0.03 -0.07 -2.26
N ILE A 77 0.66 -0.33 -1.15
CA ILE A 77 1.73 -1.33 -1.08
C ILE A 77 1.42 -2.27 0.09
N LEU A 78 1.50 -3.56 -0.18
CA LEU A 78 1.40 -4.59 0.85
C LEU A 78 2.80 -5.20 1.05
N LEU A 79 3.29 -5.20 2.29
CA LEU A 79 4.52 -5.91 2.67
C LEU A 79 4.15 -7.14 3.48
N VAL A 80 4.84 -8.25 3.23
CA VAL A 80 4.56 -9.53 3.87
C VAL A 80 5.86 -10.20 4.28
N ASP A 81 5.99 -10.49 5.56
CA ASP A 81 7.03 -11.35 6.11
C ASP A 81 6.47 -12.76 6.33
N GLN A 82 6.93 -13.70 5.52
CA GLN A 82 6.51 -15.09 5.63
C GLN A 82 7.03 -15.77 6.92
N ARG A 83 8.22 -15.38 7.36
CA ARG A 83 8.88 -16.02 8.51
C ARG A 83 8.18 -15.71 9.82
N HIS A 84 7.85 -14.44 10.05
CA HIS A 84 7.21 -13.98 11.29
C HIS A 84 5.68 -13.87 11.15
N ARG A 85 5.13 -14.18 9.95
CA ARG A 85 3.71 -14.01 9.61
C ARG A 85 3.22 -12.60 9.93
N ALA A 86 4.01 -11.60 9.54
CA ALA A 86 3.69 -10.19 9.74
C ALA A 86 3.38 -9.51 8.41
N VAL A 87 2.51 -8.51 8.46
CA VAL A 87 2.06 -7.78 7.28
C VAL A 87 2.09 -6.28 7.50
N ALA A 88 2.25 -5.51 6.41
CA ALA A 88 1.98 -4.08 6.42
C ALA A 88 1.12 -3.69 5.22
N ALA A 89 0.27 -2.67 5.43
CA ALA A 89 -0.50 -2.00 4.38
C ALA A 89 -0.10 -0.52 4.36
N VAL A 90 0.39 -0.04 3.22
CA VAL A 90 1.04 1.27 3.06
C VAL A 90 0.29 2.10 2.02
N HIS A 91 -0.07 3.33 2.37
CA HIS A 91 -0.61 4.35 1.49
C HIS A 91 0.50 5.29 1.03
N ALA A 92 0.93 5.16 -0.21
CA ALA A 92 2.00 5.94 -0.80
C ALA A 92 1.46 6.94 -1.84
N GLY A 93 0.94 8.07 -1.37
CA GLY A 93 0.73 9.26 -2.19
C GLY A 93 2.06 9.97 -2.48
N TRP A 94 2.07 11.02 -3.32
CA TRP A 94 3.31 11.69 -3.68
C TRP A 94 4.08 12.25 -2.46
N ARG A 95 3.39 12.84 -1.47
CA ARG A 95 4.02 13.33 -0.22
C ARG A 95 4.64 12.20 0.60
N GLY A 96 3.89 11.10 0.77
CA GLY A 96 4.40 9.92 1.45
C GLY A 96 5.59 9.29 0.72
N THR A 97 5.55 9.27 -0.61
CA THR A 97 6.65 8.78 -1.45
C THR A 97 7.89 9.67 -1.28
N VAL A 98 7.77 11.00 -1.34
CA VAL A 98 8.86 11.93 -1.05
C VAL A 98 9.41 11.72 0.36
N ALA A 99 8.54 11.53 1.36
CA ALA A 99 8.91 11.21 2.75
C ALA A 99 9.39 9.76 2.95
N ARG A 100 9.51 8.97 1.86
CA ARG A 100 10.04 7.60 1.82
C ARG A 100 9.23 6.59 2.62
N ILE A 101 7.89 6.68 2.57
CA ILE A 101 6.98 5.83 3.35
C ILE A 101 7.22 4.33 3.10
N ALA A 102 7.51 3.92 1.85
CA ALA A 102 7.77 2.51 1.52
C ALA A 102 9.02 1.98 2.26
N ALA A 103 10.13 2.72 2.24
CA ALA A 103 11.34 2.36 2.96
C ALA A 103 11.14 2.39 4.49
N ARG A 104 10.38 3.38 5.00
CA ARG A 104 10.05 3.48 6.43
C ARG A 104 9.19 2.31 6.90
N ALA A 105 8.26 1.83 6.08
CA ALA A 105 7.47 0.65 6.41
C ALA A 105 8.33 -0.62 6.48
N VAL A 106 9.29 -0.79 5.56
CA VAL A 106 10.27 -1.89 5.62
C VAL A 106 11.07 -1.82 6.93
N GLU A 107 11.59 -0.65 7.28
CA GLU A 107 12.35 -0.45 8.52
C GLU A 107 11.49 -0.69 9.77
N ALA A 108 10.22 -0.24 9.75
CA ALA A 108 9.28 -0.48 10.85
C ALA A 108 8.98 -1.99 11.04
N MET A 109 8.83 -2.76 9.95
CA MET A 109 8.69 -4.21 10.02
C MET A 109 9.95 -4.86 10.57
N ARG A 110 11.14 -4.38 10.18
CA ARG A 110 12.42 -4.89 10.72
C ARG A 110 12.51 -4.64 12.22
N GLN A 111 12.24 -3.42 12.67
CA GLN A 111 12.36 -3.05 14.09
C GLN A 111 11.35 -3.76 14.98
N ARG A 112 10.12 -3.92 14.47
CA ARG A 112 9.03 -4.46 15.28
C ARG A 112 8.96 -5.98 15.29
N PHE A 113 9.19 -6.60 14.14
CA PHE A 113 8.97 -8.05 13.97
C PHE A 113 10.27 -8.81 13.70
N GLY A 114 11.41 -8.12 13.58
CA GLY A 114 12.66 -8.75 13.19
C GLY A 114 12.70 -9.20 11.72
N ALA A 115 11.84 -8.62 10.89
CA ALA A 115 11.77 -8.95 9.46
C ALA A 115 13.07 -8.58 8.75
N GLU A 116 13.61 -9.50 7.97
CA GLU A 116 14.76 -9.23 7.10
C GLU A 116 14.27 -8.63 5.77
N PRO A 117 14.71 -7.43 5.36
CA PRO A 117 14.22 -6.79 4.14
C PRO A 117 14.30 -7.68 2.89
N ARG A 118 15.40 -8.45 2.75
CA ARG A 118 15.60 -9.38 1.62
C ARG A 118 14.56 -10.50 1.54
N ASP A 119 13.90 -10.82 2.66
CA ASP A 119 12.92 -11.90 2.76
C ASP A 119 11.47 -11.39 2.65
N LEU A 120 11.27 -10.06 2.68
CA LEU A 120 9.96 -9.45 2.49
C LEU A 120 9.45 -9.64 1.05
N HIS A 121 8.17 -9.96 0.94
CA HIS A 121 7.42 -9.80 -0.29
C HIS A 121 6.73 -8.43 -0.29
N ALA A 122 6.80 -7.73 -1.42
CA ALA A 122 6.17 -6.43 -1.60
C ALA A 122 5.24 -6.46 -2.83
N ALA A 123 3.94 -6.23 -2.63
CA ALA A 123 2.99 -6.10 -3.72
C ALA A 123 2.57 -4.64 -3.88
N ILE A 124 2.87 -4.04 -5.02
CA ILE A 124 2.45 -2.69 -5.42
C ILE A 124 1.14 -2.83 -6.20
N GLY A 125 0.05 -2.36 -5.60
CA GLY A 125 -1.28 -2.49 -6.16
C GLY A 125 -1.66 -1.38 -7.16
N PRO A 126 -2.91 -1.38 -7.63
CA PRO A 126 -3.42 -0.39 -8.56
C PRO A 126 -3.38 1.03 -7.99
N GLY A 127 -2.88 1.95 -8.79
CA GLY A 127 -2.82 3.38 -8.49
C GLY A 127 -2.71 4.19 -9.78
N ILE A 128 -2.54 5.51 -9.70
CA ILE A 128 -2.38 6.31 -10.90
C ILE A 128 -1.03 6.00 -11.57
N GLY A 129 -1.08 5.60 -12.83
CA GLY A 129 0.11 5.31 -13.62
C GLY A 129 0.77 6.58 -14.17
N LYS A 130 2.04 6.45 -14.60
CA LYS A 130 2.77 7.53 -15.27
C LYS A 130 2.00 8.11 -16.46
N CYS A 131 1.24 7.29 -17.15
CA CYS A 131 0.39 7.71 -18.29
C CYS A 131 -0.60 8.84 -17.98
N CYS A 132 -0.99 8.97 -16.70
CA CYS A 132 -2.04 9.91 -16.28
C CYS A 132 -1.60 10.84 -15.14
N TYR A 133 -0.44 10.60 -14.50
CA TYR A 133 -0.02 11.38 -13.36
C TYR A 133 0.89 12.54 -13.78
N GLU A 134 0.31 13.51 -14.48
CA GLU A 134 0.95 14.80 -14.75
C GLU A 134 0.93 15.67 -13.49
N VAL A 135 2.07 16.29 -13.16
CA VAL A 135 2.28 17.15 -11.99
C VAL A 135 2.90 18.49 -12.38
N GLY A 136 2.67 19.51 -11.55
CA GLY A 136 3.33 20.80 -11.67
C GLY A 136 4.82 20.76 -11.30
N ALA A 137 5.53 21.84 -11.59
CA ALA A 137 6.98 21.94 -11.39
C ALA A 137 7.41 21.74 -9.93
N GLU A 138 6.57 22.16 -8.99
CA GLU A 138 6.83 22.02 -7.55
C GLU A 138 6.87 20.56 -7.10
N VAL A 139 5.94 19.74 -7.60
CA VAL A 139 5.93 18.30 -7.30
C VAL A 139 7.00 17.57 -8.12
N ALA A 140 7.20 17.95 -9.37
CA ALA A 140 8.23 17.39 -10.24
C ALA A 140 9.64 17.51 -9.63
N ALA A 141 9.94 18.66 -9.04
CA ALA A 141 11.23 18.92 -8.39
C ALA A 141 11.55 17.95 -7.24
N GLU A 142 10.54 17.53 -6.48
CA GLU A 142 10.68 16.53 -5.40
C GLU A 142 11.13 15.14 -5.92
N PHE A 143 10.92 14.89 -7.20
CA PHE A 143 11.34 13.66 -7.89
C PHE A 143 12.57 13.84 -8.80
N GLY A 144 13.25 15.00 -8.69
CA GLY A 144 14.44 15.33 -9.49
C GLY A 144 14.14 15.73 -10.94
N GLU A 145 12.88 15.99 -11.26
CA GLU A 145 12.41 16.39 -12.59
C GLU A 145 12.23 17.91 -12.69
N ARG A 146 12.14 18.43 -13.90
CA ARG A 146 11.99 19.87 -14.16
C ARG A 146 10.70 20.18 -14.90
N GLY A 147 10.04 21.26 -14.49
CA GLY A 147 8.83 21.74 -15.15
C GLY A 147 7.65 20.80 -14.94
N ARG A 148 6.60 20.99 -15.73
CA ARG A 148 5.43 20.11 -15.73
C ARG A 148 5.77 18.79 -16.44
N THR A 149 5.55 17.67 -15.76
CA THR A 149 5.92 16.35 -16.30
C THR A 149 5.06 15.24 -15.70
N HIS A 150 5.22 14.03 -16.21
CA HIS A 150 4.57 12.82 -15.70
C HIS A 150 5.51 12.04 -14.78
N ILE A 151 5.05 11.77 -13.57
CA ILE A 151 5.78 11.01 -12.55
C ILE A 151 5.22 9.59 -12.43
N SER A 152 6.11 8.62 -12.22
CA SER A 152 5.73 7.26 -11.87
C SER A 152 5.88 7.03 -10.37
N LEU A 153 4.77 7.14 -9.62
CA LEU A 153 4.77 6.79 -8.19
C LEU A 153 5.05 5.30 -7.95
N PRO A 154 4.53 4.36 -8.77
CA PRO A 154 4.90 2.95 -8.63
C PRO A 154 6.41 2.71 -8.73
N ASP A 155 7.08 3.32 -9.74
CA ASP A 155 8.54 3.14 -9.92
C ASP A 155 9.33 3.79 -8.79
N ALA A 156 8.93 4.99 -8.33
CA ALA A 156 9.57 5.66 -7.21
C ALA A 156 9.50 4.82 -5.92
N ASN A 157 8.34 4.24 -5.61
CA ASN A 157 8.20 3.36 -4.46
C ASN A 157 8.93 2.02 -4.64
N ARG A 158 8.96 1.47 -5.86
CA ARG A 158 9.76 0.27 -6.18
C ARG A 158 11.25 0.52 -5.91
N SER A 159 11.78 1.66 -6.33
CA SER A 159 13.16 2.05 -6.06
C SER A 159 13.44 2.13 -4.57
N GLN A 160 12.55 2.74 -3.78
CA GLN A 160 12.69 2.80 -2.32
C GLN A 160 12.70 1.42 -1.65
N LEU A 161 11.86 0.49 -2.13
CA LEU A 161 11.85 -0.90 -1.62
C LEU A 161 13.18 -1.61 -1.91
N LEU A 162 13.73 -1.42 -3.12
CA LEU A 162 15.04 -1.96 -3.50
C LEU A 162 16.16 -1.38 -2.64
N GLU A 163 16.19 -0.06 -2.46
CA GLU A 163 17.15 0.65 -1.60
C GLU A 163 17.05 0.21 -0.13
N ALA A 164 15.84 -0.12 0.33
CA ALA A 164 15.61 -0.67 1.67
C ALA A 164 16.02 -2.14 1.81
N GLY A 165 16.47 -2.78 0.74
CA GLY A 165 17.00 -4.15 0.74
C GLY A 165 16.00 -5.24 0.37
N VAL A 166 14.80 -4.89 -0.11
CA VAL A 166 13.84 -5.88 -0.63
C VAL A 166 14.38 -6.46 -1.93
N THR A 167 14.40 -7.79 -2.05
CA THR A 167 14.93 -8.48 -3.22
C THR A 167 14.10 -8.18 -4.48
N PRO A 168 14.73 -7.85 -5.63
CA PRO A 168 14.01 -7.48 -6.86
C PRO A 168 12.93 -8.49 -7.30
N GLY A 169 13.20 -9.80 -7.16
CA GLY A 169 12.27 -10.87 -7.50
C GLY A 169 11.11 -11.05 -6.50
N ARG A 170 11.09 -10.27 -5.42
CA ARG A 170 10.02 -10.26 -4.41
C ARG A 170 9.19 -8.97 -4.44
N ILE A 171 9.38 -8.13 -5.46
CA ILE A 171 8.58 -6.91 -5.66
C ILE A 171 7.68 -7.10 -6.88
N TYR A 172 6.39 -7.21 -6.64
CA TYR A 172 5.35 -7.47 -7.63
C TYR A 172 4.53 -6.20 -7.87
N ALA A 173 4.39 -5.77 -9.11
CA ALA A 173 3.61 -4.58 -9.47
C ALA A 173 2.45 -4.96 -10.38
N SER A 174 1.25 -4.46 -10.06
CA SER A 174 0.04 -4.71 -10.85
C SER A 174 0.05 -4.03 -12.22
N ASN A 175 0.78 -2.91 -12.35
CA ASN A 175 0.79 -2.04 -13.53
C ASN A 175 -0.59 -1.54 -13.99
N LEU A 176 -1.58 -1.52 -13.10
CA LEU A 176 -2.94 -1.09 -13.36
C LEU A 176 -3.13 0.38 -12.99
N CYS A 177 -3.52 1.20 -13.97
CA CYS A 177 -3.78 2.62 -13.76
C CYS A 177 -5.25 2.86 -13.38
N THR A 178 -5.48 3.44 -12.19
CA THR A 178 -6.82 3.72 -11.66
C THR A 178 -7.58 4.74 -12.50
N MET A 179 -6.89 5.70 -13.13
CA MET A 179 -7.52 6.68 -14.00
C MET A 179 -7.94 6.07 -15.34
N CYS A 180 -7.11 5.18 -15.94
CA CYS A 180 -7.41 4.54 -17.22
C CYS A 180 -8.54 3.52 -17.11
N LEU A 181 -8.61 2.78 -16.00
CA LEU A 181 -9.56 1.69 -15.79
C LEU A 181 -10.76 2.17 -14.97
N ALA A 182 -11.55 3.08 -15.55
CA ALA A 182 -12.63 3.79 -14.88
C ALA A 182 -13.75 2.88 -14.36
N GLU A 183 -14.05 1.79 -15.07
CA GLU A 183 -15.08 0.82 -14.66
C GLU A 183 -14.68 0.01 -13.43
N GLU A 184 -13.37 -0.11 -13.20
CA GLU A 184 -12.84 -0.95 -12.13
C GLU A 184 -12.44 -0.14 -10.89
N PHE A 185 -11.92 1.08 -11.08
CA PHE A 185 -11.31 1.84 -10.00
C PHE A 185 -11.88 3.24 -9.84
N HIS A 186 -11.95 3.68 -8.59
CA HIS A 186 -12.11 5.08 -8.24
C HIS A 186 -10.80 5.83 -8.52
N SER A 187 -10.91 7.07 -9.04
CA SER A 187 -9.77 7.94 -9.31
C SER A 187 -10.09 9.36 -8.88
N PHE A 188 -9.31 9.91 -7.98
CA PHE A 188 -9.43 11.31 -7.56
C PHE A 188 -9.07 12.27 -8.70
N ARG A 189 -8.08 11.93 -9.52
CA ARG A 189 -7.66 12.72 -10.68
C ARG A 189 -8.81 12.88 -11.70
N ARG A 190 -9.62 11.85 -11.87
CA ARG A 190 -10.76 11.86 -12.77
C ARG A 190 -12.00 12.48 -12.14
N ASP A 191 -12.35 12.05 -10.92
CA ASP A 191 -13.68 12.29 -10.32
C ASP A 191 -13.63 13.37 -9.21
N GLY A 192 -12.45 13.89 -8.84
CA GLY A 192 -12.28 14.89 -7.80
C GLY A 192 -12.81 14.40 -6.43
N GLU A 193 -13.52 15.27 -5.72
CA GLU A 193 -14.08 14.95 -4.40
C GLU A 193 -15.22 13.92 -4.44
N ALA A 194 -15.84 13.72 -5.61
CA ALA A 194 -16.85 12.69 -5.81
C ALA A 194 -16.27 11.27 -5.89
N ALA A 195 -14.94 11.13 -5.96
CA ALA A 195 -14.29 9.84 -6.02
C ALA A 195 -14.55 9.02 -4.73
N GLY A 196 -15.03 7.79 -4.90
CA GLY A 196 -15.04 6.81 -3.82
C GLY A 196 -13.64 6.42 -3.38
N ARG A 197 -13.55 5.43 -2.49
CA ARG A 197 -12.25 4.92 -2.01
C ARG A 197 -12.14 3.42 -2.27
N LEU A 198 -10.95 3.02 -2.67
CA LEU A 198 -10.54 1.63 -2.82
C LEU A 198 -9.81 1.20 -1.55
N TYR A 199 -10.18 0.05 -1.00
CA TYR A 199 -9.50 -0.50 0.17
C TYR A 199 -8.49 -1.54 -0.28
N SER A 200 -7.25 -1.40 0.16
CA SER A 200 -6.21 -2.42 0.02
C SER A 200 -5.88 -2.96 1.39
N PHE A 201 -5.84 -4.28 1.55
CA PHE A 201 -5.76 -4.93 2.85
C PHE A 201 -4.80 -6.11 2.86
N ALA A 202 -4.26 -6.38 4.03
CA ALA A 202 -3.58 -7.60 4.39
C ALA A 202 -4.02 -8.06 5.78
N GLY A 203 -4.02 -9.35 6.01
CA GLY A 203 -4.38 -9.90 7.32
C GLY A 203 -3.88 -11.32 7.48
N ILE A 204 -3.97 -11.82 8.69
CA ILE A 204 -3.47 -13.13 9.10
C ILE A 204 -4.65 -13.99 9.50
N ARG A 205 -4.78 -15.15 8.87
CA ARG A 205 -5.86 -16.08 9.23
C ARG A 205 -5.78 -16.45 10.71
N ALA A 206 -6.95 -16.61 11.36
CA ALA A 206 -7.00 -17.19 12.69
C ALA A 206 -6.37 -18.59 12.69
N LEU A 207 -5.71 -18.96 13.77
CA LEU A 207 -5.25 -20.32 13.99
C LEU A 207 -6.49 -21.22 14.15
N GLN A 208 -6.53 -22.29 13.40
CA GLN A 208 -7.54 -23.34 13.55
C GLN A 208 -7.21 -24.22 14.74
#